data_d45e930ef4f6979e325bb751caeacde5
#
_entry.id   d45e930ef4f6979e325bb751caeacde5
#
_cell.length_a   1.000
_cell.length_b   1.000
_cell.length_c   1.000
_cell.angle_alpha   90.00
_cell.angle_beta   90.00
_cell.angle_gamma   90.00
#
_symmetry.space_group_name_H-M   'P 1'
#
loop_
_entity.id
_entity.type
_entity.pdbx_description
1 polymer ?
#
loop_
_entity_poly.entity_id
_entity_poly.type
_entity_poly.pdbx_seq_one_letter_code
_entity_poly.pdbx_strand_id
1 'polypeptide(L)'
;SGPFKLEKLVPRQQLILDKNPDYWNKDRIPRVDKVVLIPLPEANARTAALLSKQVDWIEAPAPDAIDQIKSQGFHLYANTQPHLWPWQFSFEKGSPWQDIRVRKAANLCLNRAELKSYLGGYMTEATGVYEADSPWHGKPTFQIKYDPDAARQLMTEAGYSAGKPLHVTVATSASGSGQMQPLPMNEYIQQSLKSCFFNVDIKVVEWNTLFTNWRLGARDPSAKGIDAINVSAAVNDPYFGLIRFSTAKAFPPVATNWGYFSTPETEKLAAAVKHAFTPAEMNKAAGELH
;
A
#
# COMPACT_ATOMS: atom_id res chain seq x y z
N SER A 1 16.84 20.45 13.29
CA SER A 1 18.05 19.62 13.36
C SER A 1 18.32 18.85 12.05
N GLY A 2 17.49 18.99 11.02
CA GLY A 2 17.69 18.40 9.70
C GLY A 2 18.52 19.29 8.75
N PRO A 3 18.72 18.82 7.48
CA PRO A 3 19.42 19.60 6.46
C PRO A 3 18.66 20.86 6.03
N PHE A 4 17.36 20.92 6.34
CA PHE A 4 16.51 22.07 6.15
C PHE A 4 15.90 22.54 7.47
N LYS A 5 15.54 23.81 7.54
CA LYS A 5 14.79 24.47 8.63
C LYS A 5 13.42 24.88 8.09
N LEU A 6 12.37 24.75 8.91
CA LEU A 6 11.03 25.23 8.56
C LEU A 6 11.05 26.78 8.54
N GLU A 7 10.71 27.36 7.39
CA GLU A 7 10.46 28.80 7.26
C GLU A 7 8.96 29.09 7.47
N LYS A 8 8.10 28.41 6.70
CA LYS A 8 6.66 28.68 6.71
C LYS A 8 5.85 27.43 6.39
N LEU A 9 4.75 27.25 7.10
CA LEU A 9 3.71 26.27 6.78
C LEU A 9 2.37 26.99 6.62
N VAL A 10 1.78 26.88 5.44
CA VAL A 10 0.40 27.28 5.17
C VAL A 10 -0.38 26.00 4.84
N PRO A 11 -1.23 25.49 5.75
CA PRO A 11 -1.94 24.25 5.57
C PRO A 11 -2.67 24.19 4.23
N ARG A 12 -2.56 23.07 3.51
CA ARG A 12 -3.15 22.81 2.18
C ARG A 12 -2.66 23.72 1.04
N GLN A 13 -1.73 24.61 1.28
CA GLN A 13 -1.20 25.52 0.25
C GLN A 13 0.27 25.29 -0.03
N GLN A 14 1.12 25.38 1.00
CA GLN A 14 2.57 25.22 0.83
C GLN A 14 3.30 24.96 2.13
N LEU A 15 4.44 24.28 2.02
CA LEU A 15 5.46 24.16 3.04
C LEU A 15 6.75 24.74 2.46
N ILE A 16 7.35 25.72 3.15
CA ILE A 16 8.61 26.36 2.76
C ILE A 16 9.69 25.96 3.74
N LEU A 17 10.80 25.48 3.20
CA LEU A 17 11.97 25.02 3.93
C LEU A 17 13.20 25.76 3.45
N ASP A 18 13.95 26.34 4.38
CA ASP A 18 15.24 26.98 4.13
C ASP A 18 16.38 26.01 4.40
N LYS A 19 17.44 26.13 3.63
CA LYS A 19 18.71 25.43 3.87
C LYS A 19 19.23 25.67 5.29
N ASN A 20 19.72 24.61 5.91
CA ASN A 20 20.37 24.67 7.20
C ASN A 20 21.91 24.63 7.02
N PRO A 21 22.61 25.77 6.99
CA PRO A 21 24.06 25.79 6.84
C PRO A 21 24.80 25.21 8.05
N ASP A 22 24.12 25.16 9.22
CA ASP A 22 24.67 24.62 10.46
C ASP A 22 24.36 23.12 10.64
N TYR A 23 23.91 22.41 9.56
CA TYR A 23 23.65 20.99 9.66
C TYR A 23 24.91 20.22 10.06
N TRP A 24 24.78 19.31 11.00
CA TRP A 24 25.91 18.61 11.61
C TRP A 24 26.69 17.76 10.61
N ASN A 25 26.03 17.17 9.62
CA ASN A 25 26.68 16.41 8.55
C ASN A 25 26.99 17.38 7.39
N LYS A 26 28.22 17.85 7.32
CA LYS A 26 28.66 18.88 6.36
C LYS A 26 28.58 18.38 4.90
N ASP A 27 28.77 17.07 4.66
CA ASP A 27 28.70 16.47 3.33
C ASP A 27 27.27 16.39 2.77
N ARG A 28 26.28 16.55 3.65
CA ARG A 28 24.85 16.49 3.33
C ARG A 28 24.13 17.85 3.47
N ILE A 29 24.86 18.93 3.54
CA ILE A 29 24.25 20.26 3.44
C ILE A 29 23.65 20.42 2.05
N PRO A 30 22.36 20.84 1.93
CA PRO A 30 21.70 20.97 0.65
C PRO A 30 22.42 21.96 -0.28
N ARG A 31 22.43 21.65 -1.57
CA ARG A 31 22.95 22.55 -2.61
C ARG A 31 21.95 23.64 -2.98
N VAL A 32 20.65 23.37 -2.80
CA VAL A 32 19.56 24.34 -3.00
C VAL A 32 19.36 25.15 -1.72
N ASP A 33 19.00 26.41 -1.86
CA ASP A 33 18.82 27.32 -0.71
C ASP A 33 17.43 27.20 -0.09
N LYS A 34 16.43 26.86 -0.92
CA LYS A 34 15.03 26.78 -0.51
C LYS A 34 14.32 25.62 -1.20
N VAL A 35 13.40 24.97 -0.49
CA VAL A 35 12.44 23.99 -1.03
C VAL A 35 11.03 24.47 -0.72
N VAL A 36 10.19 24.56 -1.76
CA VAL A 36 8.77 24.90 -1.65
C VAL A 36 7.96 23.66 -2.05
N LEU A 37 7.25 23.05 -1.12
CA LEU A 37 6.37 21.93 -1.36
C LEU A 37 4.93 22.43 -1.53
N ILE A 38 4.33 22.12 -2.68
CA ILE A 38 2.98 22.52 -3.05
C ILE A 38 2.12 21.26 -3.20
N PRO A 39 1.06 21.08 -2.40
CA PRO A 39 0.18 19.91 -2.53
C PRO A 39 -0.62 20.01 -3.82
N LEU A 40 -0.41 19.06 -4.73
CA LEU A 40 -1.17 18.86 -5.97
C LEU A 40 -1.65 17.40 -6.01
N PRO A 41 -2.82 17.07 -5.44
CA PRO A 41 -3.28 15.70 -5.29
C PRO A 41 -3.49 14.99 -6.63
N GLU A 42 -3.96 15.70 -7.66
CA GLU A 42 -4.26 15.13 -8.97
C GLU A 42 -3.01 14.95 -9.83
N ALA A 43 -2.77 13.73 -10.35
CA ALA A 43 -1.59 13.42 -11.15
C ALA A 43 -1.46 14.28 -12.42
N ASN A 44 -2.59 14.53 -13.10
CA ASN A 44 -2.61 15.38 -14.30
C ASN A 44 -2.27 16.85 -13.97
N ALA A 45 -2.72 17.36 -12.82
CA ALA A 45 -2.37 18.71 -12.36
C ALA A 45 -0.87 18.82 -12.06
N ARG A 46 -0.28 17.78 -11.42
CA ARG A 46 1.19 17.74 -11.21
C ARG A 46 1.95 17.73 -12.52
N THR A 47 1.54 16.89 -13.46
CA THR A 47 2.14 16.81 -14.80
C THR A 47 2.08 18.17 -15.52
N ALA A 48 0.92 18.82 -15.52
CA ALA A 48 0.75 20.14 -16.14
C ALA A 48 1.65 21.21 -15.50
N ALA A 49 1.74 21.22 -14.16
CA ALA A 49 2.60 22.16 -13.44
C ALA A 49 4.10 21.96 -13.76
N LEU A 50 4.55 20.70 -13.92
CA LEU A 50 5.92 20.41 -14.35
C LEU A 50 6.20 20.87 -15.78
N LEU A 51 5.32 20.50 -16.72
CA LEU A 51 5.48 20.83 -18.15
C LEU A 51 5.42 22.34 -18.40
N SER A 52 4.62 23.08 -17.62
CA SER A 52 4.57 24.54 -17.67
C SER A 52 5.69 25.24 -16.88
N LYS A 53 6.59 24.47 -16.24
CA LYS A 53 7.69 24.97 -15.41
C LYS A 53 7.22 25.79 -14.19
N GLN A 54 6.02 25.54 -13.69
CA GLN A 54 5.53 26.11 -12.44
C GLN A 54 6.18 25.42 -11.23
N VAL A 55 6.61 24.17 -11.40
CA VAL A 55 7.40 23.40 -10.43
C VAL A 55 8.58 22.74 -11.12
N ASP A 56 9.64 22.46 -10.36
CA ASP A 56 10.87 21.86 -10.86
C ASP A 56 10.88 20.34 -10.72
N TRP A 57 9.99 19.79 -9.87
CA TRP A 57 9.93 18.37 -9.57
C TRP A 57 8.50 17.97 -9.18
N ILE A 58 8.10 16.77 -9.56
CA ILE A 58 6.84 16.16 -9.15
C ILE A 58 7.05 14.72 -8.70
N GLU A 59 6.19 14.23 -7.82
CA GLU A 59 6.11 12.84 -7.39
C GLU A 59 4.98 12.12 -8.14
N ALA A 60 5.19 10.84 -8.47
CA ALA A 60 4.18 9.96 -9.05
C ALA A 60 3.43 10.59 -10.25
N PRO A 61 4.12 10.92 -11.36
CA PRO A 61 3.45 11.36 -12.58
C PRO A 61 2.47 10.28 -13.08
N ALA A 62 1.45 10.71 -13.82
CA ALA A 62 0.57 9.77 -14.51
C ALA A 62 1.41 8.90 -15.47
N PRO A 63 1.24 7.55 -15.49
CA PRO A 63 2.07 6.66 -16.30
C PRO A 63 2.06 6.98 -17.78
N ASP A 64 0.93 7.39 -18.33
CA ASP A 64 0.73 7.78 -19.73
C ASP A 64 1.42 9.12 -20.10
N ALA A 65 1.74 9.97 -19.12
CA ALA A 65 2.43 11.23 -19.33
C ALA A 65 3.97 11.09 -19.31
N ILE A 66 4.51 9.94 -18.91
CA ILE A 66 5.97 9.76 -18.71
C ILE A 66 6.77 10.01 -19.98
N ASP A 67 6.31 9.51 -21.12
CA ASP A 67 7.01 9.69 -22.40
C ASP A 67 7.00 11.16 -22.84
N GLN A 68 5.89 11.87 -22.62
CA GLN A 68 5.81 13.30 -22.86
C GLN A 68 6.78 14.09 -21.95
N ILE A 69 6.82 13.76 -20.67
CA ILE A 69 7.74 14.39 -19.69
C ILE A 69 9.20 14.21 -20.16
N LYS A 70 9.58 12.99 -20.53
CA LYS A 70 10.93 12.68 -21.03
C LYS A 70 11.26 13.41 -22.34
N SER A 71 10.31 13.47 -23.29
CA SER A 71 10.51 14.14 -24.58
C SER A 71 10.72 15.65 -24.45
N GLN A 72 10.26 16.26 -23.36
CA GLN A 72 10.50 17.67 -23.02
C GLN A 72 11.78 17.92 -22.21
N GLY A 73 12.63 16.90 -22.06
CA GLY A 73 13.95 17.03 -21.45
C GLY A 73 13.97 16.86 -19.92
N PHE A 74 12.87 16.46 -19.31
CA PHE A 74 12.84 16.12 -17.89
C PHE A 74 13.42 14.73 -17.62
N HIS A 75 14.05 14.57 -16.47
CA HIS A 75 14.59 13.29 -16.01
C HIS A 75 13.60 12.55 -15.13
N LEU A 76 13.43 11.24 -15.38
CA LEU A 76 12.64 10.35 -14.52
C LEU A 76 13.59 9.56 -13.59
N TYR A 77 13.38 9.68 -12.29
CA TYR A 77 14.05 8.88 -11.28
C TYR A 77 13.08 7.85 -10.72
N ALA A 78 13.26 6.60 -11.10
CA ALA A 78 12.48 5.48 -10.58
C ALA A 78 13.30 4.70 -9.56
N ASN A 79 12.69 4.32 -8.46
CA ASN A 79 13.30 3.52 -7.42
C ASN A 79 12.28 2.53 -6.84
N THR A 80 12.71 1.29 -6.60
CA THR A 80 11.89 0.32 -5.88
C THR A 80 11.91 0.68 -4.41
N GLN A 81 10.73 0.98 -3.87
CA GLN A 81 10.55 1.28 -2.47
C GLN A 81 10.21 0.00 -1.70
N PRO A 82 10.68 -0.17 -0.46
CA PRO A 82 10.29 -1.28 0.40
C PRO A 82 8.87 -1.06 0.95
N HIS A 83 7.92 -0.95 0.05
CA HIS A 83 6.50 -0.72 0.32
C HIS A 83 5.64 -1.76 -0.36
N LEU A 84 4.66 -2.27 0.39
CA LEU A 84 3.56 -3.05 -0.14
C LEU A 84 2.33 -2.15 -0.29
N TRP A 85 1.57 -2.31 -1.36
CA TRP A 85 0.31 -1.60 -1.62
C TRP A 85 -0.87 -2.58 -1.52
N PRO A 86 -1.36 -2.89 -0.28
CA PRO A 86 -2.37 -3.91 -0.04
C PRO A 86 -3.76 -3.34 0.13
N TRP A 87 -4.76 -4.19 -0.04
CA TRP A 87 -6.00 -4.08 0.69
C TRP A 87 -5.83 -4.79 2.03
N GLN A 88 -6.03 -4.07 3.12
CA GLN A 88 -6.05 -4.63 4.46
C GLN A 88 -7.49 -4.99 4.80
N PHE A 89 -7.76 -6.28 4.92
CA PHE A 89 -9.10 -6.81 5.14
C PHE A 89 -9.53 -6.68 6.60
N SER A 90 -10.83 -6.44 6.84
CA SER A 90 -11.43 -6.56 8.16
C SER A 90 -11.66 -8.02 8.53
N PHE A 91 -11.27 -8.43 9.72
CA PHE A 91 -11.55 -9.76 10.28
C PHE A 91 -12.59 -9.70 11.40
N GLU A 92 -13.33 -8.60 11.48
CA GLU A 92 -14.42 -8.45 12.44
C GLU A 92 -15.56 -9.43 12.15
N LYS A 93 -16.35 -9.71 13.20
CA LYS A 93 -17.47 -10.67 13.10
C LYS A 93 -18.42 -10.30 11.97
N GLY A 94 -18.66 -11.26 11.09
CA GLY A 94 -19.51 -11.09 9.91
C GLY A 94 -18.81 -10.56 8.66
N SER A 95 -17.53 -10.21 8.76
CA SER A 95 -16.74 -9.86 7.57
C SER A 95 -16.57 -11.06 6.63
N PRO A 96 -16.79 -10.89 5.32
CA PRO A 96 -16.58 -11.95 4.34
C PRO A 96 -15.11 -12.38 4.25
N TRP A 97 -14.20 -11.52 4.66
CA TRP A 97 -12.78 -11.80 4.64
C TRP A 97 -12.30 -12.78 5.72
N GLN A 98 -13.18 -13.19 6.65
CA GLN A 98 -12.90 -14.31 7.55
C GLN A 98 -12.78 -15.64 6.80
N ASP A 99 -13.48 -15.80 5.68
CA ASP A 99 -13.36 -16.99 4.85
C ASP A 99 -12.06 -16.95 4.02
N ILE A 100 -11.18 -17.91 4.26
CA ILE A 100 -9.90 -18.02 3.54
C ILE A 100 -10.09 -18.22 2.03
N ARG A 101 -11.22 -18.86 1.60
CA ARG A 101 -11.53 -19.07 0.19
C ARG A 101 -11.73 -17.75 -0.52
N VAL A 102 -12.44 -16.82 0.12
CA VAL A 102 -12.67 -15.45 -0.39
C VAL A 102 -11.36 -14.69 -0.55
N ARG A 103 -10.48 -14.75 0.46
CA ARG A 103 -9.16 -14.08 0.39
C ARG A 103 -8.28 -14.67 -0.72
N LYS A 104 -8.25 -16.00 -0.86
CA LYS A 104 -7.51 -16.67 -1.93
C LYS A 104 -8.08 -16.33 -3.31
N ALA A 105 -9.40 -16.35 -3.46
CA ALA A 105 -10.08 -15.98 -4.69
C ALA A 105 -9.73 -14.56 -5.14
N ALA A 106 -9.78 -13.57 -4.23
CA ALA A 106 -9.41 -12.20 -4.55
C ALA A 106 -7.96 -12.08 -5.08
N ASN A 107 -7.03 -12.83 -4.48
CA ASN A 107 -5.63 -12.85 -4.94
C ASN A 107 -5.44 -13.55 -6.29
N LEU A 108 -6.15 -14.66 -6.55
CA LEU A 108 -6.08 -15.40 -7.81
C LEU A 108 -6.77 -14.67 -8.96
N CYS A 109 -7.77 -13.84 -8.67
CA CYS A 109 -8.53 -13.12 -9.69
C CYS A 109 -7.78 -11.90 -10.25
N LEU A 110 -6.73 -11.42 -9.58
CA LEU A 110 -6.02 -10.20 -9.97
C LEU A 110 -4.83 -10.51 -10.89
N ASN A 111 -4.88 -10.00 -12.14
CA ASN A 111 -3.77 -10.05 -13.07
C ASN A 111 -2.77 -8.92 -12.80
N ARG A 112 -1.77 -9.20 -11.97
CA ARG A 112 -0.75 -8.23 -11.57
C ARG A 112 0.19 -7.85 -12.71
N ALA A 113 0.44 -8.74 -13.64
CA ALA A 113 1.25 -8.45 -14.81
C ALA A 113 0.58 -7.41 -15.73
N GLU A 114 -0.73 -7.50 -15.91
CA GLU A 114 -1.50 -6.52 -16.67
C GLU A 114 -1.55 -5.17 -15.93
N LEU A 115 -1.77 -5.17 -14.61
CA LEU A 115 -1.71 -3.95 -13.80
C LEU A 115 -0.32 -3.28 -13.89
N LYS A 116 0.76 -4.07 -13.88
CA LYS A 116 2.12 -3.57 -14.08
C LYS A 116 2.28 -2.90 -15.44
N SER A 117 1.75 -3.52 -16.49
CA SER A 117 1.77 -2.94 -17.84
C SER A 117 0.97 -1.63 -17.90
N TYR A 118 -0.21 -1.60 -17.28
CA TYR A 118 -1.04 -0.40 -17.17
C TYR A 118 -0.31 0.75 -16.45
N LEU A 119 0.53 0.44 -15.47
CA LEU A 119 1.36 1.41 -14.75
C LEU A 119 2.71 1.69 -15.44
N GLY A 120 2.86 1.35 -16.73
CA GLY A 120 4.10 1.61 -17.49
C GLY A 120 5.31 0.82 -16.98
N GLY A 121 5.11 -0.27 -16.27
CA GLY A 121 6.17 -1.09 -15.68
C GLY A 121 6.68 -0.62 -14.31
N TYR A 122 6.16 0.48 -13.78
CA TYR A 122 6.62 1.08 -12.51
C TYR A 122 5.99 0.45 -11.27
N MET A 123 5.92 -0.88 -11.25
CA MET A 123 5.58 -1.66 -10.05
C MET A 123 6.27 -3.02 -10.08
N THR A 124 6.49 -3.61 -8.92
CA THR A 124 6.85 -5.02 -8.75
C THR A 124 5.60 -5.83 -8.40
N GLU A 125 5.42 -6.98 -9.04
CA GLU A 125 4.30 -7.88 -8.77
C GLU A 125 4.49 -8.56 -7.40
N ALA A 126 3.56 -8.34 -6.49
CA ALA A 126 3.65 -8.95 -5.17
C ALA A 126 3.37 -10.46 -5.23
N THR A 127 4.28 -11.23 -4.68
CA THR A 127 4.17 -12.69 -4.43
C THR A 127 3.91 -13.01 -2.96
N GLY A 128 3.88 -12.00 -2.13
CA GLY A 128 3.69 -12.02 -0.69
C GLY A 128 3.93 -10.62 -0.13
N VAL A 129 4.22 -10.54 1.16
CA VAL A 129 4.64 -9.29 1.81
C VAL A 129 6.06 -8.90 1.35
N TYR A 130 6.91 -9.89 1.14
CA TYR A 130 8.28 -9.73 0.65
C TYR A 130 8.44 -10.29 -0.75
N GLU A 131 9.37 -9.73 -1.51
CA GLU A 131 9.78 -10.24 -2.82
C GLU A 131 10.43 -11.63 -2.68
N ALA A 132 10.38 -12.43 -3.75
CA ALA A 132 10.82 -13.82 -3.74
C ALA A 132 12.30 -14.01 -3.42
N ASP A 133 13.14 -13.02 -3.67
CA ASP A 133 14.57 -13.00 -3.35
C ASP A 133 14.89 -12.49 -1.94
N SER A 134 13.89 -12.00 -1.23
CA SER A 134 14.06 -11.58 0.18
C SER A 134 14.36 -12.76 1.08
N PRO A 135 15.32 -12.62 2.01
CA PRO A 135 15.61 -13.67 2.99
C PRO A 135 14.43 -13.98 3.92
N TRP A 136 13.42 -13.12 3.94
CA TRP A 136 12.22 -13.25 4.76
C TRP A 136 11.00 -13.81 4.01
N HIS A 137 11.13 -14.08 2.71
CA HIS A 137 10.03 -14.63 1.89
C HIS A 137 9.63 -16.04 2.30
N GLY A 138 10.60 -16.87 2.69
CA GLY A 138 10.34 -18.24 3.11
C GLY A 138 9.75 -19.11 1.99
N LYS A 139 8.79 -19.97 2.36
CA LYS A 139 8.10 -20.89 1.45
C LYS A 139 6.59 -20.79 1.66
N PRO A 140 5.93 -19.78 1.10
CA PRO A 140 4.48 -19.60 1.27
C PRO A 140 3.70 -20.83 0.83
N THR A 141 2.73 -21.23 1.63
CA THR A 141 1.85 -22.37 1.33
C THR A 141 0.79 -22.07 0.27
N PHE A 142 0.53 -20.78 0.03
CA PHE A 142 -0.36 -20.29 -1.03
C PHE A 142 0.46 -19.49 -2.03
N GLN A 143 0.41 -19.89 -3.30
CA GLN A 143 1.08 -19.18 -4.39
C GLN A 143 0.17 -18.12 -4.97
N ILE A 144 0.57 -16.86 -4.86
CA ILE A 144 -0.11 -15.72 -5.52
C ILE A 144 0.20 -15.78 -7.01
N LYS A 145 -0.83 -16.10 -7.81
CA LYS A 145 -0.79 -16.16 -9.28
C LYS A 145 -2.11 -15.68 -9.86
N TYR A 146 -2.14 -15.41 -11.15
CA TYR A 146 -3.39 -15.14 -11.85
C TYR A 146 -4.03 -16.46 -12.28
N ASP A 147 -5.20 -16.77 -11.72
CA ASP A 147 -5.97 -18.00 -12.02
C ASP A 147 -7.47 -17.73 -11.74
N PRO A 148 -8.14 -17.02 -12.66
CA PRO A 148 -9.53 -16.61 -12.44
C PRO A 148 -10.52 -17.79 -12.40
N ASP A 149 -10.17 -18.93 -12.99
CA ASP A 149 -11.02 -20.14 -12.92
C ASP A 149 -11.00 -20.73 -11.51
N ALA A 150 -9.81 -20.88 -10.93
CA ALA A 150 -9.68 -21.30 -9.53
C ALA A 150 -10.32 -20.28 -8.57
N ALA A 151 -10.22 -18.97 -8.87
CA ALA A 151 -10.89 -17.93 -8.09
C ALA A 151 -12.42 -18.11 -8.10
N ARG A 152 -13.04 -18.31 -9.27
CA ARG A 152 -14.49 -18.55 -9.39
C ARG A 152 -14.92 -19.82 -8.69
N GLN A 153 -14.12 -20.89 -8.75
CA GLN A 153 -14.40 -22.12 -8.03
C GLN A 153 -14.45 -21.88 -6.52
N LEU A 154 -13.43 -21.21 -5.94
CA LEU A 154 -13.40 -20.88 -4.52
C LEU A 154 -14.58 -20.00 -4.09
N MET A 155 -14.97 -19.04 -4.92
CA MET A 155 -16.14 -18.20 -4.64
C MET A 155 -17.44 -18.99 -4.68
N THR A 156 -17.58 -19.94 -5.62
CA THR A 156 -18.74 -20.84 -5.69
C THR A 156 -18.82 -21.73 -4.45
N GLU A 157 -17.71 -22.30 -4.01
CA GLU A 157 -17.60 -23.08 -2.77
C GLU A 157 -17.93 -22.24 -1.53
N ALA A 158 -17.65 -20.92 -1.56
CA ALA A 158 -18.02 -19.99 -0.52
C ALA A 158 -19.48 -19.50 -0.59
N GLY A 159 -20.25 -19.92 -1.63
CA GLY A 159 -21.68 -19.62 -1.78
C GLY A 159 -21.99 -18.39 -2.63
N TYR A 160 -21.04 -17.92 -3.43
CA TYR A 160 -21.18 -16.77 -4.35
C TYR A 160 -21.22 -17.22 -5.81
N SER A 161 -21.85 -16.41 -6.65
CA SER A 161 -22.01 -16.70 -8.10
C SER A 161 -22.27 -15.40 -8.86
N ALA A 162 -22.36 -15.48 -10.18
CA ALA A 162 -22.72 -14.32 -11.02
C ALA A 162 -24.10 -13.72 -10.63
N GLY A 163 -25.07 -14.56 -10.24
CA GLY A 163 -26.39 -14.10 -9.78
C GLY A 163 -26.45 -13.70 -8.29
N LYS A 164 -25.38 -14.00 -7.54
CA LYS A 164 -25.27 -13.70 -6.10
C LYS A 164 -23.81 -13.29 -5.79
N PRO A 165 -23.33 -12.16 -6.29
CA PRO A 165 -21.96 -11.72 -6.03
C PRO A 165 -21.76 -11.34 -4.58
N LEU A 166 -20.51 -11.37 -4.12
CA LEU A 166 -20.12 -10.82 -2.84
C LEU A 166 -19.97 -9.31 -2.95
N HIS A 167 -20.72 -8.55 -2.15
CA HIS A 167 -20.58 -7.11 -2.04
C HIS A 167 -19.56 -6.76 -0.96
N VAL A 168 -18.60 -5.90 -1.30
CA VAL A 168 -17.58 -5.39 -0.38
C VAL A 168 -17.29 -3.92 -0.65
N THR A 169 -17.04 -3.17 0.40
CA THR A 169 -16.65 -1.75 0.32
C THR A 169 -15.18 -1.59 0.70
N VAL A 170 -14.41 -0.94 -0.16
CA VAL A 170 -13.00 -0.63 0.06
C VAL A 170 -12.79 0.87 0.18
N ALA A 171 -12.24 1.33 1.31
CA ALA A 171 -11.87 2.72 1.46
C ALA A 171 -10.46 2.97 0.93
N THR A 172 -10.31 4.03 0.15
CA THR A 172 -9.05 4.52 -0.40
C THR A 172 -9.03 6.04 -0.45
N SER A 173 -7.89 6.63 -0.79
CA SER A 173 -7.77 8.08 -1.05
C SER A 173 -7.41 8.34 -2.50
N ALA A 174 -7.65 9.55 -3.00
CA ALA A 174 -7.22 9.96 -4.33
C ALA A 174 -5.71 10.18 -4.43
N SER A 175 -5.03 10.40 -3.30
CA SER A 175 -3.59 10.66 -3.20
C SER A 175 -3.09 10.31 -1.81
N GLY A 176 -1.80 10.38 -1.60
CA GLY A 176 -1.16 10.17 -0.29
C GLY A 176 0.24 9.59 -0.43
N SER A 177 1.02 9.66 0.64
CA SER A 177 2.39 9.15 0.64
C SER A 177 2.42 7.64 0.35
N GLY A 178 3.18 7.24 -0.67
CA GLY A 178 3.32 5.86 -1.10
C GLY A 178 2.09 5.26 -1.79
N GLN A 179 1.03 6.05 -2.05
CA GLN A 179 -0.20 5.53 -2.65
C GLN A 179 -0.13 5.39 -4.17
N MET A 180 0.90 5.89 -4.83
CA MET A 180 1.10 5.84 -6.29
C MET A 180 -0.10 6.45 -7.05
N GLN A 181 -0.84 5.63 -7.81
CA GLN A 181 -2.05 5.98 -8.57
C GLN A 181 -3.27 5.27 -7.95
N PRO A 182 -3.74 5.67 -6.76
CA PRO A 182 -4.65 4.84 -5.98
C PRO A 182 -6.01 4.64 -6.63
N LEU A 183 -6.57 5.64 -7.31
CA LEU A 183 -7.87 5.49 -7.96
C LEU A 183 -7.80 4.56 -9.17
N PRO A 184 -6.94 4.80 -10.20
CA PRO A 184 -6.82 3.88 -11.33
C PRO A 184 -6.46 2.46 -10.93
N MET A 185 -5.59 2.29 -9.93
CA MET A 185 -5.21 0.96 -9.43
C MET A 185 -6.39 0.24 -8.76
N ASN A 186 -7.19 0.92 -7.93
CA ASN A 186 -8.37 0.33 -7.31
C ASN A 186 -9.49 0.06 -8.34
N GLU A 187 -9.68 0.91 -9.33
CA GLU A 187 -10.64 0.69 -10.43
C GLU A 187 -10.26 -0.55 -11.24
N TYR A 188 -8.97 -0.74 -11.55
CA TYR A 188 -8.49 -1.95 -12.19
C TYR A 188 -8.79 -3.20 -11.35
N ILE A 189 -8.52 -3.16 -10.03
CA ILE A 189 -8.82 -4.27 -9.11
C ILE A 189 -10.33 -4.54 -9.07
N GLN A 190 -11.15 -3.51 -8.97
CA GLN A 190 -12.61 -3.61 -8.99
C GLN A 190 -13.09 -4.35 -10.25
N GLN A 191 -12.61 -3.96 -11.43
CA GLN A 191 -12.99 -4.61 -12.70
C GLN A 191 -12.50 -6.07 -12.77
N SER A 192 -11.26 -6.33 -12.33
CA SER A 192 -10.71 -7.68 -12.28
C SER A 192 -11.56 -8.59 -11.39
N LEU A 193 -11.86 -8.16 -10.17
CA LEU A 193 -12.61 -8.93 -9.17
C LEU A 193 -14.06 -9.18 -9.58
N LYS A 194 -14.65 -8.31 -10.39
CA LYS A 194 -16.02 -8.48 -10.92
C LYS A 194 -16.16 -9.80 -11.71
N SER A 195 -15.12 -10.19 -12.45
CA SER A 195 -15.11 -11.44 -13.21
C SER A 195 -15.12 -12.69 -12.33
N CYS A 196 -14.82 -12.56 -11.04
CA CYS A 196 -14.77 -13.63 -10.05
C CYS A 196 -15.84 -13.46 -8.95
N PHE A 197 -16.99 -12.90 -9.30
CA PHE A 197 -18.18 -12.79 -8.43
C PHE A 197 -18.03 -11.85 -7.24
N PHE A 198 -17.14 -10.85 -7.32
CA PHE A 198 -17.12 -9.74 -6.39
C PHE A 198 -17.86 -8.53 -6.99
N ASN A 199 -18.57 -7.81 -6.16
CA ASN A 199 -19.10 -6.49 -6.45
C ASN A 199 -18.45 -5.52 -5.45
N VAL A 200 -17.49 -4.73 -5.92
CA VAL A 200 -16.66 -3.86 -5.10
C VAL A 200 -17.17 -2.44 -5.19
N ASP A 201 -17.46 -1.81 -4.06
CA ASP A 201 -17.70 -0.39 -3.94
C ASP A 201 -16.43 0.31 -3.46
N ILE A 202 -15.96 1.33 -4.21
CA ILE A 202 -14.79 2.12 -3.85
C ILE A 202 -15.26 3.38 -3.13
N LYS A 203 -14.93 3.50 -1.84
CA LYS A 203 -15.19 4.69 -1.02
C LYS A 203 -13.96 5.57 -0.99
N VAL A 204 -13.98 6.66 -1.77
CA VAL A 204 -12.87 7.62 -1.78
C VAL A 204 -13.03 8.60 -0.62
N VAL A 205 -11.98 8.74 0.18
CA VAL A 205 -11.92 9.67 1.31
C VAL A 205 -10.64 10.50 1.25
N GLU A 206 -10.62 11.64 1.92
CA GLU A 206 -9.43 12.47 2.03
C GLU A 206 -8.30 11.72 2.77
N TRP A 207 -7.04 11.96 2.38
CA TRP A 207 -5.89 11.20 2.88
C TRP A 207 -5.74 11.18 4.41
N ASN A 208 -5.85 12.33 5.06
CA ASN A 208 -5.71 12.38 6.52
C ASN A 208 -6.87 11.67 7.23
N THR A 209 -8.07 11.68 6.64
CA THR A 209 -9.24 10.93 7.12
C THR A 209 -8.98 9.44 6.99
N LEU A 210 -8.48 8.97 5.83
CA LEU A 210 -8.12 7.57 5.61
C LEU A 210 -7.04 7.11 6.59
N PHE A 211 -5.98 7.92 6.75
CA PHE A 211 -4.87 7.62 7.65
C PHE A 211 -5.30 7.59 9.13
N THR A 212 -6.20 8.49 9.52
CA THR A 212 -6.80 8.47 10.87
C THR A 212 -7.63 7.20 11.08
N ASN A 213 -8.49 6.84 10.12
CA ASN A 213 -9.28 5.60 10.16
C ASN A 213 -8.38 4.37 10.26
N TRP A 214 -7.30 4.33 9.47
CA TRP A 214 -6.31 3.25 9.54
C TRP A 214 -5.71 3.07 10.94
N ARG A 215 -5.44 4.16 11.64
CA ARG A 215 -4.92 4.13 13.02
C ARG A 215 -5.97 3.78 14.08
N LEU A 216 -7.23 4.09 13.82
CA LEU A 216 -8.35 3.79 14.74
C LEU A 216 -8.83 2.33 14.59
N GLY A 217 -8.67 1.74 13.41
CA GLY A 217 -9.02 0.34 13.14
C GLY A 217 -10.45 0.11 12.68
N ALA A 218 -10.72 -1.11 12.19
CA ALA A 218 -12.01 -1.50 11.63
C ALA A 218 -13.17 -1.48 12.66
N ARG A 219 -12.88 -1.44 13.96
CA ARG A 219 -13.90 -1.35 15.03
C ARG A 219 -14.37 0.07 15.30
N ASP A 220 -13.64 1.07 14.79
CA ASP A 220 -14.04 2.45 14.99
C ASP A 220 -15.32 2.78 14.21
N PRO A 221 -16.23 3.60 14.78
CA PRO A 221 -17.47 3.98 14.07
C PRO A 221 -17.23 4.62 12.70
N SER A 222 -16.11 5.28 12.47
CA SER A 222 -15.74 5.86 11.16
C SER A 222 -15.46 4.79 10.08
N ALA A 223 -15.17 3.56 10.49
CA ALA A 223 -14.98 2.41 9.58
C ALA A 223 -16.27 1.63 9.31
N LYS A 224 -17.42 2.06 9.82
CA LYS A 224 -18.69 1.36 9.62
C LYS A 224 -19.01 1.21 8.13
N GLY A 225 -19.26 -0.04 7.70
CA GLY A 225 -19.56 -0.38 6.32
C GLY A 225 -18.33 -0.39 5.40
N ILE A 226 -17.13 -0.43 5.97
CA ILE A 226 -15.86 -0.61 5.23
C ILE A 226 -15.36 -2.02 5.53
N ASP A 227 -15.22 -2.83 4.47
CA ASP A 227 -14.76 -4.22 4.56
C ASP A 227 -13.25 -4.35 4.38
N ALA A 228 -12.64 -3.39 3.70
CA ALA A 228 -11.19 -3.30 3.53
C ALA A 228 -10.73 -1.84 3.42
N ILE A 229 -9.48 -1.60 3.76
CA ILE A 229 -8.83 -0.30 3.59
C ILE A 229 -7.59 -0.45 2.72
N ASN A 230 -7.41 0.45 1.78
CA ASN A 230 -6.21 0.49 0.94
C ASN A 230 -5.27 1.59 1.45
N VAL A 231 -4.23 1.19 2.13
CA VAL A 231 -3.15 2.06 2.60
C VAL A 231 -1.83 1.34 2.36
N SER A 232 -0.91 1.97 1.63
CA SER A 232 0.43 1.44 1.44
C SER A 232 1.18 1.36 2.77
N ALA A 233 2.01 0.34 2.92
CA ALA A 233 2.72 0.08 4.15
C ALA A 233 4.19 -0.20 3.88
N ALA A 234 5.09 0.44 4.66
CA ALA A 234 6.49 0.10 4.64
C ALA A 234 6.73 -1.31 5.19
N VAL A 235 7.60 -2.06 4.52
CA VAL A 235 7.94 -3.45 4.87
C VAL A 235 9.46 -3.61 5.04
N ASN A 236 10.08 -2.62 5.70
CA ASN A 236 11.53 -2.50 5.81
C ASN A 236 12.19 -3.65 6.61
N ASP A 237 11.44 -4.29 7.49
CA ASP A 237 11.89 -5.38 8.33
C ASP A 237 10.71 -6.30 8.72
N PRO A 238 10.97 -7.49 9.32
CA PRO A 238 9.92 -8.44 9.70
C PRO A 238 8.89 -7.90 10.68
N TYR A 239 9.22 -6.90 11.50
CA TYR A 239 8.24 -6.27 12.38
C TYR A 239 7.23 -5.45 11.57
N PHE A 240 7.71 -4.57 10.69
CA PHE A 240 6.84 -3.71 9.88
C PHE A 240 6.09 -4.48 8.79
N GLY A 241 6.67 -5.53 8.22
CA GLY A 241 6.04 -6.32 7.17
C GLY A 241 5.09 -7.39 7.67
N LEU A 242 5.42 -8.09 8.73
CA LEU A 242 4.68 -9.28 9.20
C LEU A 242 4.01 -9.10 10.55
N ILE A 243 4.78 -8.80 11.60
CA ILE A 243 4.28 -8.81 12.99
C ILE A 243 3.19 -7.77 13.18
N ARG A 244 3.35 -6.60 12.58
CA ARG A 244 2.39 -5.49 12.66
C ARG A 244 1.02 -5.83 12.09
N PHE A 245 0.92 -6.80 11.19
CA PHE A 245 -0.33 -7.19 10.54
C PHE A 245 -0.86 -8.55 10.97
N SER A 246 -0.18 -9.24 11.89
CA SER A 246 -0.50 -10.63 12.23
C SER A 246 -0.62 -10.92 13.73
N THR A 247 -0.52 -9.89 14.60
CA THR A 247 -0.59 -10.08 16.05
C THR A 247 -1.59 -9.17 16.73
N ALA A 248 -2.19 -9.64 17.83
CA ALA A 248 -3.14 -8.89 18.63
C ALA A 248 -2.48 -7.68 19.34
N LYS A 249 -1.19 -7.78 19.69
CA LYS A 249 -0.42 -6.65 20.25
C LYS A 249 -0.28 -5.48 19.28
N ALA A 250 -0.50 -5.71 17.98
CA ALA A 250 -0.47 -4.68 16.95
C ALA A 250 -1.87 -4.12 16.61
N PHE A 251 -2.91 -4.50 17.35
CA PHE A 251 -4.25 -3.95 17.16
C PHE A 251 -4.30 -2.45 17.48
N PRO A 252 -5.10 -1.68 16.75
CA PRO A 252 -5.36 -0.29 17.07
C PRO A 252 -5.90 -0.11 18.52
N PRO A 253 -5.56 0.98 19.21
CA PRO A 253 -4.75 2.10 18.76
C PRO A 253 -3.23 1.94 18.95
N VAL A 254 -2.75 0.76 19.39
CA VAL A 254 -1.32 0.52 19.69
C VAL A 254 -0.48 0.53 18.42
N ALA A 255 -0.96 -0.14 17.39
CA ALA A 255 -0.33 -0.16 16.06
C ALA A 255 -1.41 -0.17 14.95
N THR A 256 -1.12 -0.73 13.80
CA THR A 256 -1.93 -0.56 12.58
C THR A 256 -2.38 -1.88 11.95
N ASN A 257 -2.60 -2.92 12.75
CA ASN A 257 -3.32 -4.11 12.32
C ASN A 257 -4.82 -3.77 12.22
N TRP A 258 -5.15 -2.96 11.23
CA TRP A 258 -6.45 -2.33 11.06
C TRP A 258 -7.61 -3.33 11.09
N GLY A 259 -7.41 -4.48 10.46
CA GLY A 259 -8.43 -5.51 10.32
C GLY A 259 -8.55 -6.45 11.52
N TYR A 260 -7.71 -6.32 12.54
CA TYR A 260 -7.71 -7.19 13.73
C TYR A 260 -7.40 -8.66 13.42
N PHE A 261 -6.50 -8.91 12.47
CA PHE A 261 -6.05 -10.27 12.16
C PHE A 261 -5.04 -10.79 13.19
N SER A 262 -5.37 -11.90 13.85
CA SER A 262 -4.45 -12.65 14.70
C SER A 262 -4.97 -14.08 14.87
N THR A 263 -4.07 -15.04 14.91
CA THR A 263 -4.36 -16.44 15.22
C THR A 263 -3.34 -16.96 16.24
N PRO A 264 -3.63 -18.05 16.98
CA PRO A 264 -2.65 -18.66 17.85
C PRO A 264 -1.36 -19.04 17.13
N GLU A 265 -1.45 -19.44 15.87
CA GLU A 265 -0.29 -19.78 15.04
C GLU A 265 0.55 -18.55 14.69
N THR A 266 -0.08 -17.47 14.21
CA THR A 266 0.65 -16.23 13.89
C THR A 266 1.28 -15.59 15.13
N GLU A 267 0.64 -15.67 16.29
CA GLU A 267 1.23 -15.21 17.57
C GLU A 267 2.48 -15.99 17.94
N LYS A 268 2.45 -17.34 17.79
CA LYS A 268 3.59 -18.21 18.05
C LYS A 268 4.74 -17.90 17.09
N LEU A 269 4.49 -17.80 15.79
CA LEU A 269 5.50 -17.50 14.78
C LEU A 269 6.08 -16.09 14.96
N ALA A 270 5.23 -15.10 15.26
CA ALA A 270 5.68 -13.74 15.57
C ALA A 270 6.56 -13.67 16.83
N ALA A 271 6.27 -14.51 17.83
CA ALA A 271 7.13 -14.63 19.02
C ALA A 271 8.51 -15.18 18.65
N ALA A 272 8.58 -16.16 17.75
CA ALA A 272 9.86 -16.70 17.26
C ALA A 272 10.70 -15.62 16.55
N VAL A 273 10.06 -14.76 15.71
CA VAL A 273 10.75 -13.63 15.08
C VAL A 273 11.32 -12.65 16.13
N LYS A 274 10.55 -12.35 17.19
CA LYS A 274 10.98 -11.43 18.25
C LYS A 274 12.14 -11.99 19.11
N HIS A 275 12.28 -13.29 19.18
CA HIS A 275 13.33 -13.96 19.96
C HIS A 275 14.52 -14.44 19.10
N ALA A 276 14.58 -14.03 17.83
CA ALA A 276 15.73 -14.29 16.98
C ALA A 276 16.87 -13.31 17.31
N PHE A 277 18.03 -13.82 17.69
CA PHE A 277 19.20 -13.03 18.09
C PHE A 277 20.29 -12.99 17.00
N THR A 278 20.14 -13.78 15.96
CA THR A 278 21.06 -13.79 14.82
C THR A 278 20.32 -13.56 13.51
N PRO A 279 20.99 -13.03 12.46
CA PRO A 279 20.38 -12.89 11.14
C PRO A 279 19.81 -14.20 10.58
N ALA A 280 20.47 -15.32 10.81
CA ALA A 280 20.02 -16.63 10.34
C ALA A 280 18.71 -17.06 11.03
N GLU A 281 18.62 -16.91 12.34
CA GLU A 281 17.38 -17.18 13.10
C GLU A 281 16.25 -16.23 12.66
N MET A 282 16.55 -14.95 12.48
CA MET A 282 15.58 -13.96 12.00
C MET A 282 15.03 -14.34 10.62
N ASN A 283 15.90 -14.65 9.67
CA ASN A 283 15.49 -15.02 8.31
C ASN A 283 14.62 -16.28 8.31
N LYS A 284 14.99 -17.30 9.11
CA LYS A 284 14.20 -18.51 9.25
C LYS A 284 12.83 -18.23 9.87
N ALA A 285 12.78 -17.56 11.01
CA ALA A 285 11.54 -17.30 11.73
C ALA A 285 10.59 -16.37 10.94
N ALA A 286 11.14 -15.35 10.26
CA ALA A 286 10.37 -14.47 9.41
C ALA A 286 9.80 -15.20 8.18
N GLY A 287 10.59 -16.09 7.55
CA GLY A 287 10.13 -16.90 6.44
C GLY A 287 9.10 -17.97 6.82
N GLU A 288 9.07 -18.40 8.09
CA GLU A 288 8.00 -19.28 8.61
C GLU A 288 6.70 -18.51 8.89
N LEU A 289 6.80 -17.24 9.30
CA LEU A 289 5.65 -16.37 9.53
C LEU A 289 5.03 -15.84 8.22
N HIS A 290 5.85 -15.61 7.19
CA HIS A 290 5.42 -15.18 5.86
C HIS A 290 4.68 -16.30 5.10
#